data_22887f5f75f3d7c8d60fcf9541a3b6b5
#
_entry.id   22887f5f75f3d7c8d60fcf9541a3b6b5
#
_cell.length_a   1.000
_cell.length_b   1.000
_cell.length_c   1.000
_cell.angle_alpha   90.00
_cell.angle_beta   90.00
_cell.angle_gamma   90.00
#
_symmetry.space_group_name_H-M   'P 1'
#
loop_
_entity.id
_entity.type
_entity.pdbx_description
1 polymer ?
#
loop_
_entity_poly.entity_id
_entity_poly.type
_entity_poly.pdbx_seq_one_letter_code
_entity_poly.pdbx_strand_id
1 'polypeptide(L)'
;MSRVLILSAGYGEGHNAAARNLVTAFDEAGGSGTARFVDLLEQASPRASKITRWGYLAAINRCPKVWSALYRWLDQSRPFPRALWAMRRELRLLDQLILREKPTLICSTFPIYGFIIEKLRNERGLRIPFYNIVTDSISINSLWWIPRCDGWFLPNEESAQIIRDAECPINRVHVSGFPVQPDFAREFENLKPPNLAAGHAPRVLYIINSGSARAEETARLLLAETSWEITCAVGRDEALRRRLEKHSGRRGTPATILGWTDQVPLLLMTHHAVVSKAGGATTQEAIAARCPMIVNQIIPGQEEGNYELLRRHGIGAHVTSPTEVVSVLRSAFAQNGNLWREWRRALDPLSRPTAAADIAMRLIREHGIESNPIIREFAPSTHSYYG
;
A
#
# COMPACT_ATOMS: atom_id res chain seq x y z
N MET A 1 -9.44 26.57 1.04
CA MET A 1 -9.88 25.66 -0.04
C MET A 1 -8.70 24.75 -0.36
N SER A 2 -8.91 23.45 -0.51
CA SER A 2 -7.82 22.50 -0.81
C SER A 2 -7.30 22.76 -2.23
N ARG A 3 -5.97 22.80 -2.39
CA ARG A 3 -5.33 22.97 -3.71
C ARG A 3 -5.18 21.65 -4.45
N VAL A 4 -5.13 20.53 -3.71
CA VAL A 4 -4.97 19.18 -4.25
C VAL A 4 -6.18 18.33 -3.88
N LEU A 5 -6.83 17.74 -4.88
CA LEU A 5 -7.91 16.78 -4.67
C LEU A 5 -7.40 15.36 -4.90
N ILE A 6 -7.49 14.51 -3.88
CA ILE A 6 -7.04 13.13 -3.94
C ILE A 6 -8.25 12.21 -3.97
N LEU A 7 -8.46 11.55 -5.11
CA LEU A 7 -9.58 10.64 -5.36
C LEU A 7 -9.18 9.20 -5.04
N SER A 8 -10.01 8.48 -4.31
CA SER A 8 -9.81 7.06 -4.01
C SER A 8 -11.15 6.32 -3.89
N ALA A 9 -11.07 5.01 -3.70
CA ALA A 9 -12.22 4.15 -3.46
C ALA A 9 -11.90 3.02 -2.49
N GLY A 10 -12.85 2.69 -1.63
CA GLY A 10 -12.70 1.69 -0.56
C GLY A 10 -12.80 0.23 -0.99
N TYR A 11 -12.30 -0.13 -2.18
CA TYR A 11 -12.21 -1.52 -2.66
C TYR A 11 -10.86 -2.17 -2.26
N GLY A 12 -10.61 -2.24 -0.98
CA GLY A 12 -9.37 -2.62 -0.33
C GLY A 12 -8.75 -1.42 0.39
N GLU A 13 -8.09 -1.68 1.51
CA GLU A 13 -7.49 -0.60 2.33
C GLU A 13 -6.27 0.05 1.64
N GLY A 14 -5.62 -0.63 0.68
CA GLY A 14 -4.42 -0.13 0.03
C GLY A 14 -4.62 1.23 -0.67
N HIS A 15 -5.67 1.37 -1.48
CA HIS A 15 -5.96 2.61 -2.20
C HIS A 15 -6.24 3.79 -1.24
N ASN A 16 -7.08 3.55 -0.23
CA ASN A 16 -7.43 4.57 0.76
C ASN A 16 -6.26 4.90 1.69
N ALA A 17 -5.42 3.92 2.03
CA ALA A 17 -4.20 4.17 2.80
C ALA A 17 -3.25 5.08 2.03
N ALA A 18 -2.95 4.75 0.77
CA ALA A 18 -2.12 5.59 -0.10
C ALA A 18 -2.66 7.01 -0.23
N ALA A 19 -3.98 7.17 -0.40
CA ALA A 19 -4.61 8.48 -0.49
C ALA A 19 -4.48 9.29 0.81
N ARG A 20 -4.72 8.68 1.97
CA ARG A 20 -4.55 9.35 3.28
C ARG A 20 -3.09 9.74 3.53
N ASN A 21 -2.14 8.87 3.19
CA ASN A 21 -0.72 9.13 3.35
C ASN A 21 -0.26 10.31 2.47
N LEU A 22 -0.79 10.39 1.25
CA LEU A 22 -0.55 11.53 0.37
C LEU A 22 -1.14 12.84 0.93
N VAL A 23 -2.37 12.80 1.49
CA VAL A 23 -2.94 14.00 2.16
C VAL A 23 -2.00 14.48 3.24
N THR A 24 -1.54 13.59 4.12
CA THR A 24 -0.60 13.94 5.19
C THR A 24 0.68 14.55 4.60
N ALA A 25 1.26 13.93 3.58
CA ALA A 25 2.48 14.43 2.95
C ALA A 25 2.29 15.80 2.26
N PHE A 26 1.17 16.02 1.58
CA PHE A 26 0.85 17.33 1.00
C PHE A 26 0.62 18.39 2.07
N ASP A 27 -0.04 18.05 3.17
CA ASP A 27 -0.31 18.99 4.25
C ASP A 27 0.97 19.32 5.03
N GLU A 28 1.89 18.39 5.17
CA GLU A 28 3.23 18.66 5.74
C GLU A 28 4.04 19.59 4.83
N ALA A 29 4.03 19.35 3.52
CA ALA A 29 4.83 20.12 2.57
C ALA A 29 4.23 21.49 2.21
N GLY A 30 2.90 21.59 2.13
CA GLY A 30 2.18 22.80 1.67
C GLY A 30 1.41 23.54 2.76
N GLY A 31 1.38 23.00 3.99
CA GLY A 31 0.54 23.50 5.09
C GLY A 31 -0.80 22.80 5.19
N SER A 32 -1.38 22.81 6.39
CA SER A 32 -2.65 22.11 6.70
C SER A 32 -3.78 22.53 5.73
N GLY A 33 -4.50 21.54 5.20
CA GLY A 33 -5.58 21.74 4.25
C GLY A 33 -5.14 21.92 2.80
N THR A 34 -3.86 21.69 2.49
CA THR A 34 -3.35 21.72 1.11
C THR A 34 -4.01 20.64 0.26
N ALA A 35 -4.22 19.45 0.81
CA ALA A 35 -4.86 18.34 0.11
C ALA A 35 -6.14 17.87 0.80
N ARG A 36 -7.05 17.29 0.00
CA ARG A 36 -8.29 16.71 0.48
C ARG A 36 -8.50 15.33 -0.14
N PHE A 37 -8.75 14.34 0.71
CA PHE A 37 -9.17 13.00 0.32
C PHE A 37 -10.69 12.93 0.06
N VAL A 38 -11.06 12.24 -1.03
CA VAL A 38 -12.45 11.97 -1.39
C VAL A 38 -12.59 10.52 -1.85
N ASP A 39 -13.36 9.72 -1.12
CA ASP A 39 -13.93 8.47 -1.66
C ASP A 39 -15.16 8.82 -2.49
N LEU A 40 -14.95 8.95 -3.81
CA LEU A 40 -15.97 9.44 -4.72
C LEU A 40 -17.15 8.48 -4.84
N LEU A 41 -16.91 7.16 -4.82
CA LEU A 41 -17.94 6.14 -4.90
C LEU A 41 -18.79 6.10 -3.64
N GLU A 42 -18.17 6.20 -2.47
CA GLU A 42 -18.88 6.22 -1.20
C GLU A 42 -19.72 7.49 -1.03
N GLN A 43 -19.18 8.65 -1.41
CA GLN A 43 -19.91 9.92 -1.29
C GLN A 43 -21.03 10.07 -2.31
N ALA A 44 -20.85 9.63 -3.56
CA ALA A 44 -21.86 9.73 -4.61
C ALA A 44 -22.99 8.72 -4.46
N SER A 45 -22.67 7.52 -4.01
CA SER A 45 -23.60 6.39 -3.97
C SER A 45 -23.36 5.48 -2.76
N PRO A 46 -23.58 5.94 -1.49
CA PRO A 46 -23.19 5.20 -0.28
C PRO A 46 -23.77 3.78 -0.20
N ARG A 47 -25.05 3.61 -0.60
CA ARG A 47 -25.73 2.30 -0.58
C ARG A 47 -25.15 1.36 -1.63
N ALA A 48 -24.94 1.85 -2.86
CA ALA A 48 -24.34 1.06 -3.94
C ALA A 48 -22.90 0.69 -3.61
N SER A 49 -22.11 1.64 -3.10
CA SER A 49 -20.73 1.40 -2.65
C SER A 49 -20.66 0.30 -1.58
N LYS A 50 -21.56 0.34 -0.59
CA LYS A 50 -21.62 -0.68 0.46
C LYS A 50 -21.95 -2.07 -0.10
N ILE A 51 -22.92 -2.16 -1.01
CA ILE A 51 -23.35 -3.42 -1.64
C ILE A 51 -22.24 -3.98 -2.53
N THR A 52 -21.64 -3.16 -3.40
CA THR A 52 -20.58 -3.59 -4.31
C THR A 52 -19.31 -3.97 -3.55
N ARG A 53 -18.96 -3.24 -2.48
CA ARG A 53 -17.86 -3.58 -1.58
C ARG A 53 -18.10 -4.90 -0.85
N TRP A 54 -19.32 -5.13 -0.36
CA TRP A 54 -19.69 -6.42 0.24
C TRP A 54 -19.60 -7.56 -0.77
N GLY A 55 -20.17 -7.37 -1.97
CA GLY A 55 -20.10 -8.34 -3.06
C GLY A 55 -18.67 -8.65 -3.49
N TYR A 56 -17.83 -7.63 -3.60
CA TYR A 56 -16.40 -7.75 -3.87
C TYR A 56 -15.69 -8.61 -2.80
N LEU A 57 -15.86 -8.30 -1.52
CA LEU A 57 -15.26 -9.05 -0.42
C LEU A 57 -15.80 -10.49 -0.36
N ALA A 58 -17.10 -10.69 -0.62
CA ALA A 58 -17.68 -12.03 -0.67
C ALA A 58 -17.14 -12.85 -1.85
N ALA A 59 -16.98 -12.24 -3.03
CA ALA A 59 -16.42 -12.89 -4.21
C ALA A 59 -14.97 -13.32 -3.99
N ILE A 60 -14.14 -12.46 -3.43
CA ILE A 60 -12.73 -12.75 -3.12
C ILE A 60 -12.61 -13.89 -2.11
N ASN A 61 -13.43 -13.85 -1.04
CA ASN A 61 -13.30 -14.82 0.06
C ASN A 61 -13.94 -16.17 -0.24
N ARG A 62 -15.04 -16.20 -1.02
CA ARG A 62 -15.82 -17.45 -1.27
C ARG A 62 -15.57 -18.05 -2.63
N CYS A 63 -15.27 -17.24 -3.64
CA CYS A 63 -15.13 -17.71 -5.03
C CYS A 63 -13.90 -17.09 -5.72
N PRO A 64 -12.66 -17.24 -5.17
CA PRO A 64 -11.47 -16.55 -5.67
C PRO A 64 -11.16 -16.86 -7.13
N LYS A 65 -11.42 -18.09 -7.61
CA LYS A 65 -11.22 -18.46 -9.03
C LYS A 65 -12.17 -17.71 -9.96
N VAL A 66 -13.43 -17.53 -9.56
CA VAL A 66 -14.43 -16.78 -10.33
C VAL A 66 -14.03 -15.30 -10.37
N TRP A 67 -13.59 -14.76 -9.23
CA TRP A 67 -13.08 -13.39 -9.14
C TRP A 67 -11.88 -13.17 -10.07
N SER A 68 -10.89 -14.05 -10.04
CA SER A 68 -9.71 -13.97 -10.91
C SER A 68 -10.08 -14.02 -12.40
N ALA A 69 -11.05 -14.85 -12.79
CA ALA A 69 -11.56 -14.90 -14.16
C ALA A 69 -12.27 -13.59 -14.56
N LEU A 70 -13.11 -13.06 -13.67
CA LEU A 70 -13.81 -11.78 -13.88
C LEU A 70 -12.82 -10.62 -13.98
N TYR A 71 -11.81 -10.58 -13.10
CA TYR A 71 -10.77 -9.54 -13.11
C TYR A 71 -10.00 -9.53 -14.44
N ARG A 72 -9.58 -10.71 -14.92
CA ARG A 72 -8.91 -10.85 -16.24
C ARG A 72 -9.82 -10.47 -17.41
N TRP A 73 -11.10 -10.86 -17.33
CA TRP A 73 -12.08 -10.48 -18.36
C TRP A 73 -12.28 -8.95 -18.40
N LEU A 74 -12.38 -8.28 -17.26
CA LEU A 74 -12.46 -6.82 -17.17
C LEU A 74 -11.24 -6.13 -17.75
N ASP A 75 -10.06 -6.68 -17.54
CA ASP A 75 -8.82 -6.15 -18.10
C ASP A 75 -8.76 -6.30 -19.63
N GLN A 76 -9.16 -7.47 -20.16
CA GLN A 76 -9.11 -7.77 -21.59
C GLN A 76 -10.24 -7.11 -22.39
N SER A 77 -11.47 -7.10 -21.86
CA SER A 77 -12.67 -6.60 -22.58
C SER A 77 -12.79 -5.08 -22.59
N ARG A 78 -12.05 -4.37 -21.72
CA ARG A 78 -12.04 -2.91 -21.60
C ARG A 78 -13.45 -2.27 -21.59
N PRO A 79 -14.41 -2.75 -20.76
CA PRO A 79 -15.80 -2.33 -20.84
C PRO A 79 -16.06 -0.91 -20.31
N PHE A 80 -15.11 -0.33 -19.57
CA PHE A 80 -15.30 0.90 -18.80
C PHE A 80 -15.70 2.14 -19.62
N PRO A 81 -15.16 2.42 -20.82
CA PRO A 81 -15.62 3.56 -21.60
C PRO A 81 -17.12 3.51 -21.91
N ARG A 82 -17.66 2.30 -22.10
CA ARG A 82 -19.09 2.08 -22.36
C ARG A 82 -19.95 2.09 -21.09
N ALA A 83 -19.36 1.73 -19.94
CA ALA A 83 -20.05 1.65 -18.65
C ALA A 83 -20.09 3.00 -17.88
N LEU A 84 -19.44 4.06 -18.36
CA LEU A 84 -19.41 5.38 -17.71
C LEU A 84 -20.79 6.00 -17.50
N TRP A 85 -21.82 5.59 -18.26
CA TRP A 85 -23.19 6.02 -17.98
C TRP A 85 -23.70 5.59 -16.61
N ALA A 86 -23.20 4.48 -16.08
CA ALA A 86 -23.55 4.02 -14.73
C ALA A 86 -22.95 4.88 -13.62
N MET A 87 -21.87 5.63 -13.93
CA MET A 87 -21.15 6.51 -12.99
C MET A 87 -21.59 7.97 -13.06
N ARG A 88 -22.83 8.23 -13.48
CA ARG A 88 -23.35 9.62 -13.62
C ARG A 88 -23.38 10.39 -12.29
N ARG A 89 -23.57 9.70 -11.17
CA ARG A 89 -23.59 10.32 -9.83
C ARG A 89 -22.19 10.77 -9.42
N GLU A 90 -21.21 9.89 -9.61
CA GLU A 90 -19.79 10.15 -9.34
C GLU A 90 -19.28 11.29 -10.22
N LEU A 91 -19.63 11.30 -11.50
CA LEU A 91 -19.29 12.36 -12.43
C LEU A 91 -19.86 13.72 -11.99
N ARG A 92 -21.16 13.77 -11.64
CA ARG A 92 -21.79 15.00 -11.15
C ARG A 92 -21.17 15.50 -9.84
N LEU A 93 -20.90 14.59 -8.91
CA LEU A 93 -20.27 14.94 -7.64
C LEU A 93 -18.87 15.50 -7.86
N LEU A 94 -18.06 14.88 -8.73
CA LEU A 94 -16.73 15.37 -9.03
C LEU A 94 -16.77 16.72 -9.72
N ASP A 95 -17.67 16.92 -10.68
CA ASP A 95 -17.88 18.23 -11.34
C ASP A 95 -18.23 19.33 -10.31
N GLN A 96 -19.14 19.06 -9.38
CA GLN A 96 -19.51 19.97 -8.30
C GLN A 96 -18.34 20.25 -7.34
N LEU A 97 -17.57 19.23 -6.99
CA LEU A 97 -16.38 19.40 -6.14
C LEU A 97 -15.34 20.28 -6.81
N ILE A 98 -15.07 20.06 -8.10
CA ILE A 98 -14.14 20.89 -8.89
C ILE A 98 -14.59 22.35 -8.96
N LEU A 99 -15.87 22.59 -9.25
CA LEU A 99 -16.43 23.94 -9.31
C LEU A 99 -16.36 24.67 -7.96
N ARG A 100 -16.62 23.95 -6.87
CA ARG A 100 -16.63 24.51 -5.51
C ARG A 100 -15.24 24.78 -4.97
N GLU A 101 -14.34 23.81 -5.12
CA GLU A 101 -13.01 23.83 -4.47
C GLU A 101 -11.93 24.42 -5.37
N LYS A 102 -12.14 24.41 -6.69
CA LYS A 102 -11.22 24.92 -7.71
C LYS A 102 -9.80 24.38 -7.49
N PRO A 103 -9.62 23.04 -7.41
CA PRO A 103 -8.31 22.47 -7.14
C PRO A 103 -7.34 22.80 -8.27
N THR A 104 -6.08 23.00 -7.92
CA THR A 104 -4.99 23.22 -8.87
C THR A 104 -4.50 21.91 -9.48
N LEU A 105 -4.74 20.79 -8.75
CA LEU A 105 -4.24 19.48 -9.07
C LEU A 105 -5.21 18.39 -8.62
N ILE A 106 -5.34 17.33 -9.40
CA ILE A 106 -6.10 16.12 -9.03
C ILE A 106 -5.16 14.91 -9.09
N CYS A 107 -5.15 14.10 -8.02
CA CYS A 107 -4.48 12.80 -7.97
C CYS A 107 -5.52 11.70 -7.79
N SER A 108 -5.26 10.52 -8.33
CA SER A 108 -6.08 9.33 -8.09
C SER A 108 -5.24 8.15 -7.64
N THR A 109 -5.64 7.50 -6.56
CA THR A 109 -5.11 6.20 -6.13
C THR A 109 -5.99 5.04 -6.57
N PHE A 110 -6.99 5.29 -7.44
CA PHE A 110 -7.91 4.28 -7.94
C PHE A 110 -8.12 4.41 -9.46
N PRO A 111 -7.95 3.33 -10.25
CA PRO A 111 -7.78 3.43 -11.71
C PRO A 111 -8.98 3.99 -12.49
N ILE A 112 -10.21 3.77 -11.98
CA ILE A 112 -11.44 4.10 -12.72
C ILE A 112 -11.63 5.62 -12.89
N TYR A 113 -11.10 6.43 -11.99
CA TYR A 113 -11.35 7.88 -12.00
C TYR A 113 -10.69 8.61 -13.18
N GLY A 114 -9.65 8.02 -13.79
CA GLY A 114 -9.10 8.52 -15.04
C GLY A 114 -10.14 8.68 -16.14
N PHE A 115 -11.07 7.72 -16.27
CA PHE A 115 -12.15 7.78 -17.25
C PHE A 115 -13.16 8.90 -16.98
N ILE A 116 -13.44 9.19 -15.71
CA ILE A 116 -14.33 10.31 -15.32
C ILE A 116 -13.65 11.64 -15.64
N ILE A 117 -12.36 11.78 -15.33
CA ILE A 117 -11.57 12.98 -15.63
C ILE A 117 -11.48 13.19 -17.13
N GLU A 118 -11.20 12.15 -17.92
CA GLU A 118 -11.15 12.24 -19.39
C GLU A 118 -12.49 12.68 -19.98
N LYS A 119 -13.62 12.15 -19.44
CA LYS A 119 -14.95 12.58 -19.85
C LYS A 119 -15.20 14.06 -19.51
N LEU A 120 -14.83 14.54 -18.34
CA LEU A 120 -14.93 15.94 -17.98
C LEU A 120 -14.03 16.83 -18.85
N ARG A 121 -12.84 16.37 -19.23
CA ARG A 121 -11.96 17.05 -20.17
C ARG A 121 -12.63 17.22 -21.54
N ASN A 122 -13.24 16.17 -22.06
CA ASN A 122 -13.89 16.16 -23.36
C ASN A 122 -15.20 16.95 -23.39
N GLU A 123 -16.04 16.89 -22.36
CA GLU A 123 -17.37 17.48 -22.34
C GLU A 123 -17.40 18.89 -21.74
N ARG A 124 -16.50 19.21 -20.80
CA ARG A 124 -16.48 20.46 -20.03
C ARG A 124 -15.22 21.30 -20.27
N GLY A 125 -14.25 20.80 -21.04
CA GLY A 125 -12.98 21.50 -21.24
C GLY A 125 -12.12 21.57 -19.96
N LEU A 126 -12.23 20.59 -19.05
CA LEU A 126 -11.44 20.55 -17.82
C LEU A 126 -9.94 20.55 -18.16
N ARG A 127 -9.18 21.53 -17.59
CA ARG A 127 -7.72 21.67 -17.85
C ARG A 127 -6.87 21.42 -16.60
N ILE A 128 -7.46 20.92 -15.51
CA ILE A 128 -6.73 20.64 -14.29
C ILE A 128 -5.79 19.43 -14.52
N PRO A 129 -4.51 19.54 -14.13
CA PRO A 129 -3.57 18.42 -14.17
C PRO A 129 -4.07 17.23 -13.36
N PHE A 130 -3.90 16.03 -13.91
CA PHE A 130 -4.37 14.78 -13.31
C PHE A 130 -3.28 13.71 -13.31
N TYR A 131 -2.99 13.15 -12.14
CA TYR A 131 -1.96 12.13 -11.94
C TYR A 131 -2.54 10.86 -11.36
N ASN A 132 -2.09 9.72 -11.89
CA ASN A 132 -2.37 8.41 -11.33
C ASN A 132 -1.26 8.00 -10.36
N ILE A 133 -1.64 7.68 -9.12
CA ILE A 133 -0.76 7.11 -8.10
C ILE A 133 -1.07 5.61 -8.05
N VAL A 134 -0.30 4.83 -8.79
CA VAL A 134 -0.54 3.41 -8.97
C VAL A 134 -0.21 2.66 -7.68
N THR A 135 -1.17 1.90 -7.19
CA THR A 135 -1.06 1.15 -5.93
C THR A 135 -0.86 -0.35 -6.13
N ASP A 136 -0.95 -0.81 -7.38
CA ASP A 136 -0.76 -2.20 -7.76
C ASP A 136 0.70 -2.46 -8.14
N SER A 137 1.22 -3.66 -7.84
CA SER A 137 2.57 -4.09 -8.22
C SER A 137 2.52 -5.21 -9.24
N ILE A 138 3.34 -5.14 -10.29
CA ILE A 138 3.51 -6.12 -11.36
C ILE A 138 2.21 -6.45 -12.11
N SER A 139 1.18 -6.93 -11.43
CA SER A 139 -0.14 -7.22 -12.03
C SER A 139 -0.98 -5.95 -12.11
N ILE A 140 -0.55 -4.99 -12.95
CA ILE A 140 -1.26 -3.71 -13.12
C ILE A 140 -2.36 -3.87 -14.15
N ASN A 141 -3.59 -3.45 -13.80
CA ASN A 141 -4.72 -3.45 -14.71
C ASN A 141 -4.61 -2.30 -15.74
N SER A 142 -5.01 -2.57 -16.97
CA SER A 142 -4.99 -1.59 -18.08
C SER A 142 -5.80 -0.31 -17.81
N LEU A 143 -6.72 -0.33 -16.87
CA LEU A 143 -7.49 0.84 -16.43
C LEU A 143 -6.61 1.99 -15.90
N TRP A 144 -5.37 1.71 -15.47
CA TRP A 144 -4.42 2.72 -15.01
C TRP A 144 -3.87 3.60 -16.14
N TRP A 145 -3.79 3.10 -17.37
CA TRP A 145 -3.14 3.82 -18.49
C TRP A 145 -4.02 4.03 -19.71
N ILE A 146 -5.19 3.39 -19.82
CA ILE A 146 -6.12 3.68 -20.95
C ILE A 146 -6.58 5.14 -20.92
N PRO A 147 -7.08 5.71 -19.80
CA PRO A 147 -7.48 7.11 -19.78
C PRO A 147 -6.26 8.03 -19.75
N ARG A 148 -6.36 9.17 -20.45
CA ARG A 148 -5.27 10.16 -20.50
C ARG A 148 -5.04 10.79 -19.13
N CYS A 149 -3.78 10.76 -18.68
CA CYS A 149 -3.33 11.51 -17.50
C CYS A 149 -2.04 12.28 -17.80
N ASP A 150 -1.66 13.17 -16.90
CA ASP A 150 -0.46 13.98 -17.06
C ASP A 150 0.78 13.28 -16.52
N GLY A 151 0.61 12.22 -15.69
CA GLY A 151 1.69 11.34 -15.27
C GLY A 151 1.24 10.23 -14.35
N TRP A 152 2.15 9.27 -14.18
CA TRP A 152 2.00 8.08 -13.33
C TRP A 152 3.12 8.03 -12.31
N PHE A 153 2.75 7.81 -11.05
CA PHE A 153 3.67 7.46 -9.97
C PHE A 153 3.51 5.98 -9.63
N LEU A 154 4.59 5.23 -9.64
CA LEU A 154 4.57 3.77 -9.55
C LEU A 154 5.41 3.26 -8.37
N PRO A 155 5.00 2.12 -7.78
CA PRO A 155 5.66 1.59 -6.59
C PRO A 155 7.07 1.03 -6.87
N ASN A 156 7.34 0.54 -8.09
CA ASN A 156 8.60 -0.11 -8.45
C ASN A 156 8.84 -0.05 -9.97
N GLU A 157 10.05 -0.43 -10.38
CA GLU A 157 10.48 -0.37 -11.78
C GLU A 157 9.74 -1.38 -12.66
N GLU A 158 9.44 -2.57 -12.13
CA GLU A 158 8.71 -3.61 -12.86
C GLU A 158 7.31 -3.12 -13.26
N SER A 159 6.65 -2.40 -12.36
CA SER A 159 5.37 -1.77 -12.64
C SER A 159 5.49 -0.63 -13.64
N ALA A 160 6.55 0.17 -13.56
CA ALA A 160 6.80 1.25 -14.50
C ALA A 160 7.06 0.72 -15.92
N GLN A 161 7.76 -0.39 -16.03
CA GLN A 161 8.02 -1.02 -17.33
C GLN A 161 6.74 -1.42 -18.05
N ILE A 162 5.73 -1.92 -17.34
CA ILE A 162 4.43 -2.28 -17.93
C ILE A 162 3.74 -1.05 -18.56
N ILE A 163 3.81 0.11 -17.92
CA ILE A 163 3.22 1.35 -18.44
C ILE A 163 4.04 1.88 -19.63
N ARG A 164 5.38 1.74 -19.61
CA ARG A 164 6.23 2.08 -20.74
C ARG A 164 5.96 1.18 -21.95
N ASP A 165 5.80 -0.13 -21.72
CA ASP A 165 5.47 -1.11 -22.77
C ASP A 165 4.07 -0.87 -23.37
N ALA A 166 3.20 -0.18 -22.64
CA ALA A 166 1.90 0.30 -23.14
C ALA A 166 2.01 1.62 -23.92
N GLU A 167 3.24 2.00 -24.37
CA GLU A 167 3.53 3.19 -25.16
C GLU A 167 3.14 4.52 -24.50
N CYS A 168 3.03 4.55 -23.17
CA CYS A 168 2.83 5.79 -22.44
C CYS A 168 4.10 6.66 -22.46
N PRO A 169 3.98 7.99 -22.50
CA PRO A 169 5.14 8.88 -22.56
C PRO A 169 6.10 8.66 -21.40
N ILE A 170 7.35 8.28 -21.69
CA ILE A 170 8.37 7.89 -20.70
C ILE A 170 8.63 8.99 -19.66
N ASN A 171 8.62 10.26 -20.11
CA ASN A 171 8.83 11.43 -19.23
C ASN A 171 7.70 11.66 -18.23
N ARG A 172 6.58 10.94 -18.35
CA ARG A 172 5.44 10.99 -17.42
C ARG A 172 5.37 9.79 -16.47
N VAL A 173 6.30 8.83 -16.60
CA VAL A 173 6.34 7.60 -15.79
C VAL A 173 7.41 7.76 -14.70
N HIS A 174 7.00 7.80 -13.43
CA HIS A 174 7.87 8.07 -12.30
C HIS A 174 7.84 6.92 -11.28
N VAL A 175 8.99 6.32 -11.02
CA VAL A 175 9.15 5.33 -9.96
C VAL A 175 9.41 6.04 -8.64
N SER A 176 8.36 6.20 -7.84
CA SER A 176 8.40 6.94 -6.56
C SER A 176 8.36 6.03 -5.34
N GLY A 177 7.94 4.79 -5.49
CA GLY A 177 7.50 3.96 -4.39
C GLY A 177 5.99 4.09 -4.13
N PHE A 178 5.47 3.20 -3.31
CA PHE A 178 4.09 3.29 -2.82
C PHE A 178 4.01 4.36 -1.71
N PRO A 179 2.98 5.22 -1.69
CA PRO A 179 2.81 6.22 -0.64
C PRO A 179 2.54 5.56 0.73
N VAL A 180 3.58 5.32 1.48
CA VAL A 180 3.51 4.83 2.86
C VAL A 180 3.31 5.97 3.85
N GLN A 181 2.99 5.64 5.11
CA GLN A 181 2.85 6.65 6.16
C GLN A 181 4.15 7.44 6.34
N PRO A 182 4.08 8.76 6.60
CA PRO A 182 5.26 9.60 6.81
C PRO A 182 6.18 9.13 7.94
N ASP A 183 5.65 8.37 8.91
CA ASP A 183 6.43 7.82 10.02
C ASP A 183 7.56 6.88 9.54
N PHE A 184 7.36 6.19 8.41
CA PHE A 184 8.45 5.41 7.81
C PHE A 184 9.65 6.29 7.46
N ALA A 185 9.42 7.46 6.88
CA ALA A 185 10.51 8.39 6.54
C ALA A 185 11.16 9.00 7.79
N ARG A 186 10.33 9.41 8.77
CA ARG A 186 10.81 10.07 10.00
C ARG A 186 11.69 9.18 10.86
N GLU A 187 11.31 7.90 10.98
CA GLU A 187 11.94 6.96 11.91
C GLU A 187 12.87 5.95 11.24
N PHE A 188 13.06 6.05 9.92
CA PHE A 188 13.82 5.07 9.14
C PHE A 188 15.25 4.86 9.62
N GLU A 189 15.93 5.94 10.00
CA GLU A 189 17.31 5.87 10.50
C GLU A 189 17.39 5.54 12.00
N ASN A 190 16.32 5.84 12.74
CA ASN A 190 16.29 5.70 14.20
C ASN A 190 15.85 4.29 14.63
N LEU A 191 14.95 3.66 13.88
CA LEU A 191 14.37 2.37 14.23
C LEU A 191 14.96 1.23 13.40
N LYS A 192 15.33 0.17 14.10
CA LYS A 192 15.83 -1.08 13.51
C LYS A 192 15.58 -2.25 14.47
N PRO A 193 15.40 -3.47 13.96
CA PRO A 193 15.32 -4.63 14.83
C PRO A 193 16.63 -4.85 15.59
N PRO A 194 16.60 -5.45 16.79
CA PRO A 194 17.80 -5.78 17.58
C PRO A 194 18.77 -6.67 16.80
N ASN A 195 20.05 -6.62 17.16
CA ASN A 195 21.07 -7.36 16.44
C ASN A 195 21.07 -8.85 16.83
N LEU A 196 20.67 -9.73 15.91
CA LEU A 196 20.68 -11.18 16.12
C LEU A 196 22.08 -11.74 16.40
N ALA A 197 23.11 -11.16 15.79
CA ALA A 197 24.50 -11.59 16.00
C ALA A 197 25.02 -11.21 17.41
N ALA A 198 24.37 -10.29 18.10
CA ALA A 198 24.64 -9.95 19.50
C ALA A 198 23.82 -10.81 20.48
N GLY A 199 23.11 -11.82 20.01
CA GLY A 199 22.33 -12.74 20.84
C GLY A 199 20.93 -12.21 21.25
N HIS A 200 20.48 -11.12 20.65
CA HIS A 200 19.12 -10.64 20.93
C HIS A 200 18.07 -11.60 20.33
N ALA A 201 16.93 -11.72 21.01
CA ALA A 201 15.82 -12.53 20.56
C ALA A 201 15.26 -12.03 19.23
N PRO A 202 14.93 -12.93 18.29
CA PRO A 202 14.19 -12.55 17.08
C PRO A 202 12.83 -11.96 17.44
N ARG A 203 12.43 -10.89 16.74
CA ARG A 203 11.10 -10.28 16.83
C ARG A 203 10.28 -10.60 15.59
N VAL A 204 9.12 -11.21 15.78
CA VAL A 204 8.20 -11.58 14.71
C VAL A 204 6.89 -10.85 14.89
N LEU A 205 6.48 -10.12 13.84
CA LEU A 205 5.19 -9.48 13.74
C LEU A 205 4.24 -10.37 12.94
N TYR A 206 3.09 -10.72 13.49
CA TYR A 206 2.03 -11.40 12.77
C TYR A 206 0.83 -10.48 12.60
N ILE A 207 0.62 -9.98 11.38
CA ILE A 207 -0.56 -9.17 11.04
C ILE A 207 -1.66 -10.10 10.55
N ILE A 208 -2.68 -10.27 11.36
CA ILE A 208 -3.81 -11.18 11.12
C ILE A 208 -4.91 -10.41 10.40
N ASN A 209 -5.16 -10.78 9.15
CA ASN A 209 -6.23 -10.20 8.36
C ASN A 209 -7.54 -10.97 8.60
N SER A 210 -8.67 -10.27 8.56
CA SER A 210 -10.00 -10.86 8.71
C SER A 210 -10.23 -11.96 7.66
N GLY A 211 -10.77 -13.09 8.09
CA GLY A 211 -11.06 -14.23 7.22
C GLY A 211 -9.86 -15.16 6.94
N SER A 212 -8.73 -14.97 7.62
CA SER A 212 -7.60 -15.89 7.52
C SER A 212 -7.96 -17.23 8.18
N ALA A 213 -8.15 -18.25 7.34
CA ALA A 213 -8.21 -19.62 7.81
C ALA A 213 -6.89 -19.95 8.52
N ARG A 214 -6.94 -20.65 9.65
CA ARG A 214 -5.77 -21.04 10.45
C ARG A 214 -5.01 -19.89 11.14
N ALA A 215 -5.58 -18.66 11.22
CA ALA A 215 -4.92 -17.55 11.89
C ALA A 215 -4.58 -17.86 13.36
N GLU A 216 -5.53 -18.46 14.08
CA GLU A 216 -5.32 -18.85 15.48
C GLU A 216 -4.28 -19.97 15.62
N GLU A 217 -4.27 -20.95 14.73
CA GLU A 217 -3.29 -22.03 14.70
C GLU A 217 -1.87 -21.48 14.47
N THR A 218 -1.72 -20.61 13.46
CA THR A 218 -0.44 -19.95 13.17
C THR A 218 0.05 -19.13 14.38
N ALA A 219 -0.85 -18.32 14.99
CA ALA A 219 -0.50 -17.54 16.16
C ALA A 219 -0.06 -18.40 17.33
N ARG A 220 -0.76 -19.52 17.59
CA ARG A 220 -0.39 -20.47 18.67
C ARG A 220 0.99 -21.10 18.45
N LEU A 221 1.31 -21.51 17.21
CA LEU A 221 2.63 -22.06 16.88
C LEU A 221 3.74 -21.02 17.04
N LEU A 222 3.52 -19.76 16.61
CA LEU A 222 4.46 -18.67 16.84
C LEU A 222 4.62 -18.39 18.35
N LEU A 223 3.53 -18.38 19.10
CA LEU A 223 3.56 -18.20 20.55
C LEU A 223 4.23 -19.38 21.28
N ALA A 224 4.34 -20.56 20.72
CA ALA A 224 5.07 -21.69 21.28
C ALA A 224 6.61 -21.53 21.16
N GLU A 225 7.11 -20.65 20.29
CA GLU A 225 8.54 -20.34 20.14
C GLU A 225 9.02 -19.47 21.29
N THR A 226 9.46 -20.06 22.39
CA THR A 226 9.79 -19.36 23.65
C THR A 226 11.05 -18.51 23.58
N SER A 227 11.88 -18.64 22.55
CA SER A 227 13.07 -17.84 22.31
C SER A 227 12.83 -16.57 21.46
N TRP A 228 11.60 -16.36 20.96
CA TRP A 228 11.26 -15.21 20.13
C TRP A 228 10.32 -14.24 20.84
N GLU A 229 10.45 -12.97 20.54
CA GLU A 229 9.46 -11.94 20.89
C GLU A 229 8.38 -11.93 19.79
N ILE A 230 7.12 -12.16 20.17
CA ILE A 230 6.00 -12.26 19.22
C ILE A 230 5.02 -11.13 19.42
N THR A 231 4.72 -10.42 18.36
CA THR A 231 3.61 -9.44 18.31
C THR A 231 2.55 -9.93 17.33
N CYS A 232 1.32 -10.13 17.81
CA CYS A 232 0.16 -10.46 16.99
C CYS A 232 -0.78 -9.27 16.91
N ALA A 233 -0.96 -8.70 15.72
CA ALA A 233 -1.94 -7.64 15.45
C ALA A 233 -3.21 -8.27 14.85
N VAL A 234 -4.27 -8.41 15.66
CA VAL A 234 -5.51 -9.11 15.27
C VAL A 234 -6.57 -8.17 14.67
N GLY A 235 -6.26 -6.88 14.57
CA GLY A 235 -7.19 -5.90 14.07
C GLY A 235 -8.44 -5.77 14.96
N ARG A 236 -9.62 -5.88 14.38
CA ARG A 236 -10.90 -5.70 15.09
C ARG A 236 -11.50 -7.01 15.62
N ASP A 237 -10.76 -8.13 15.56
CA ASP A 237 -11.23 -9.43 16.05
C ASP A 237 -10.95 -9.59 17.55
N GLU A 238 -11.79 -8.97 18.39
CA GLU A 238 -11.69 -9.05 19.84
C GLU A 238 -11.87 -10.47 20.40
N ALA A 239 -12.58 -11.34 19.68
CA ALA A 239 -12.74 -12.73 20.10
C ALA A 239 -11.44 -13.50 19.93
N LEU A 240 -10.74 -13.33 18.81
CA LEU A 240 -9.41 -13.90 18.59
C LEU A 240 -8.40 -13.31 19.58
N ARG A 241 -8.42 -12.00 19.81
CA ARG A 241 -7.56 -11.32 20.78
C ARG A 241 -7.60 -11.99 22.14
N ARG A 242 -8.79 -12.14 22.72
CA ARG A 242 -8.99 -12.79 24.04
C ARG A 242 -8.51 -14.24 24.07
N ARG A 243 -8.67 -14.99 22.98
CA ARG A 243 -8.16 -16.37 22.90
C ARG A 243 -6.64 -16.40 22.90
N LEU A 244 -5.97 -15.51 22.16
CA LEU A 244 -4.52 -15.45 22.08
C LEU A 244 -3.90 -14.93 23.38
N GLU A 245 -4.50 -13.95 24.04
CA GLU A 245 -4.05 -13.44 25.35
C GLU A 245 -3.96 -14.55 26.42
N LYS A 246 -4.91 -15.50 26.43
CA LYS A 246 -4.87 -16.67 27.31
C LYS A 246 -3.67 -17.60 27.04
N HIS A 247 -3.16 -17.60 25.82
CA HIS A 247 -2.02 -18.45 25.42
C HIS A 247 -0.68 -17.74 25.65
N SER A 248 -0.64 -16.40 25.68
CA SER A 248 0.58 -15.61 25.85
C SER A 248 1.13 -15.58 27.28
N GLY A 249 0.30 -15.82 28.29
CA GLY A 249 0.64 -15.62 29.71
C GLY A 249 1.61 -16.65 30.35
N ARG A 250 2.15 -17.63 29.60
CA ARG A 250 3.03 -18.71 30.14
C ARG A 250 4.42 -18.73 29.50
N ARG A 251 4.86 -17.64 28.90
CA ARG A 251 6.10 -17.58 28.13
C ARG A 251 7.24 -16.95 28.93
N GLY A 252 8.48 -17.38 28.61
CA GLY A 252 9.71 -16.75 29.14
C GLY A 252 10.12 -15.47 28.36
N THR A 253 9.62 -15.26 27.13
CA THR A 253 9.87 -14.09 26.30
C THR A 253 8.61 -13.25 26.10
N PRO A 254 8.73 -11.95 25.83
CA PRO A 254 7.59 -11.07 25.61
C PRO A 254 6.69 -11.54 24.46
N ALA A 255 5.38 -11.51 24.69
CA ALA A 255 4.36 -11.67 23.65
C ALA A 255 3.31 -10.58 23.80
N THR A 256 3.05 -9.88 22.71
CA THR A 256 2.11 -8.76 22.67
C THR A 256 0.96 -9.10 21.74
N ILE A 257 -0.27 -8.99 22.23
CA ILE A 257 -1.47 -9.18 21.41
C ILE A 257 -2.17 -7.83 21.27
N LEU A 258 -2.10 -7.28 20.05
CA LEU A 258 -2.68 -5.97 19.74
C LEU A 258 -4.02 -6.14 19.03
N GLY A 259 -4.98 -5.30 19.37
CA GLY A 259 -6.17 -5.06 18.58
C GLY A 259 -5.86 -4.27 17.30
N TRP A 260 -6.81 -3.44 16.88
CA TRP A 260 -6.53 -2.47 15.83
C TRP A 260 -5.48 -1.46 16.31
N THR A 261 -4.49 -1.18 15.46
CA THR A 261 -3.38 -0.29 15.79
C THR A 261 -2.98 0.55 14.59
N ASP A 262 -2.55 1.78 14.81
CA ASP A 262 -1.92 2.70 13.87
C ASP A 262 -0.39 2.62 13.89
N GLN A 263 0.18 1.85 14.83
CA GLN A 263 1.62 1.71 15.04
C GLN A 263 2.30 0.72 14.07
N VAL A 264 1.63 0.33 12.98
CA VAL A 264 2.18 -0.61 12.00
C VAL A 264 3.56 -0.20 11.47
N PRO A 265 3.84 1.09 11.16
CA PRO A 265 5.17 1.52 10.77
C PRO A 265 6.26 1.19 11.80
N LEU A 266 6.02 1.54 13.06
CA LEU A 266 6.98 1.28 14.16
C LEU A 266 7.21 -0.22 14.36
N LEU A 267 6.15 -1.00 14.29
CA LEU A 267 6.23 -2.46 14.40
C LEU A 267 7.05 -3.06 13.27
N LEU A 268 6.79 -2.68 12.01
CA LEU A 268 7.54 -3.18 10.86
C LEU A 268 9.03 -2.80 10.93
N MET A 269 9.37 -1.58 11.35
CA MET A 269 10.75 -1.14 11.46
C MET A 269 11.52 -1.79 12.63
N THR A 270 10.83 -2.25 13.67
CA THR A 270 11.46 -2.83 14.88
C THR A 270 11.42 -4.35 14.93
N HIS A 271 10.72 -5.03 14.02
CA HIS A 271 10.64 -6.47 13.94
C HIS A 271 11.52 -7.03 12.81
N HIS A 272 12.01 -8.26 12.98
CA HIS A 272 12.88 -8.92 12.02
C HIS A 272 12.11 -9.44 10.80
N ALA A 273 10.91 -9.92 11.01
CA ALA A 273 10.05 -10.42 9.94
C ALA A 273 8.59 -10.16 10.25
N VAL A 274 7.80 -9.98 9.19
CA VAL A 274 6.35 -9.92 9.27
C VAL A 274 5.73 -11.15 8.60
N VAL A 275 4.75 -11.75 9.27
CA VAL A 275 3.88 -12.79 8.71
C VAL A 275 2.56 -12.13 8.35
N SER A 276 2.13 -12.23 7.10
CA SER A 276 0.85 -11.67 6.66
C SER A 276 0.44 -12.22 5.29
N LYS A 277 -0.77 -11.87 4.84
CA LYS A 277 -1.15 -12.05 3.43
C LYS A 277 -0.42 -11.05 2.54
N ALA A 278 -0.29 -11.34 1.24
CA ALA A 278 0.35 -10.46 0.25
C ALA A 278 -0.49 -9.21 -0.11
N GLY A 279 -1.10 -8.56 0.88
CA GLY A 279 -1.92 -7.35 0.66
C GLY A 279 -1.09 -6.16 0.20
N GLY A 280 -1.61 -5.35 -0.74
CA GLY A 280 -0.86 -4.26 -1.37
C GLY A 280 -0.20 -3.31 -0.37
N ALA A 281 -0.97 -2.69 0.54
CA ALA A 281 -0.41 -1.77 1.53
C ALA A 281 0.62 -2.45 2.44
N THR A 282 0.27 -3.58 3.06
CA THR A 282 1.16 -4.27 4.01
C THR A 282 2.46 -4.72 3.36
N THR A 283 2.41 -5.20 2.09
CA THR A 283 3.62 -5.57 1.36
C THR A 283 4.51 -4.37 1.09
N GLN A 284 3.94 -3.24 0.66
CA GLN A 284 4.69 -2.02 0.39
C GLN A 284 5.24 -1.37 1.66
N GLU A 285 4.50 -1.42 2.75
CA GLU A 285 4.95 -0.99 4.08
C GLU A 285 6.11 -1.86 4.59
N ALA A 286 6.02 -3.17 4.41
CA ALA A 286 7.12 -4.10 4.76
C ALA A 286 8.38 -3.82 3.92
N ILE A 287 8.22 -3.55 2.61
CA ILE A 287 9.32 -3.12 1.74
C ILE A 287 9.93 -1.80 2.22
N ALA A 288 9.11 -0.80 2.51
CA ALA A 288 9.57 0.50 3.00
C ALA A 288 10.34 0.39 4.32
N ALA A 289 9.89 -0.47 5.23
CA ALA A 289 10.54 -0.76 6.52
C ALA A 289 11.78 -1.65 6.39
N ARG A 290 12.07 -2.22 5.23
CA ARG A 290 13.04 -3.31 5.04
C ARG A 290 12.78 -4.49 5.98
N CYS A 291 11.49 -4.85 6.17
CA CYS A 291 11.05 -5.96 6.98
C CYS A 291 10.71 -7.16 6.08
N PRO A 292 11.52 -8.22 6.04
CA PRO A 292 11.21 -9.39 5.23
C PRO A 292 9.85 -10.00 5.57
N MET A 293 9.12 -10.42 4.54
CA MET A 293 7.75 -10.88 4.68
C MET A 293 7.60 -12.37 4.43
N ILE A 294 6.96 -13.07 5.36
CA ILE A 294 6.49 -14.44 5.17
C ILE A 294 5.02 -14.38 4.76
N VAL A 295 4.77 -14.71 3.51
CA VAL A 295 3.42 -14.66 2.92
C VAL A 295 2.69 -15.95 3.24
N ASN A 296 1.67 -15.88 4.09
CA ASN A 296 0.86 -17.03 4.50
C ASN A 296 -0.50 -17.14 3.79
N GLN A 297 -0.82 -16.17 2.95
CA GLN A 297 -2.03 -16.16 2.13
C GLN A 297 -1.86 -15.22 0.93
N ILE A 298 -2.37 -15.63 -0.23
CA ILE A 298 -2.44 -14.82 -1.45
C ILE A 298 -3.87 -14.86 -1.97
N ILE A 299 -4.46 -13.70 -2.20
CA ILE A 299 -5.75 -13.60 -2.89
C ILE A 299 -5.49 -13.61 -4.40
N PRO A 300 -5.98 -14.64 -5.14
CA PRO A 300 -5.73 -14.77 -6.57
C PRO A 300 -6.21 -13.56 -7.38
N GLY A 301 -5.40 -13.16 -8.37
CA GLY A 301 -5.68 -12.08 -9.31
C GLY A 301 -5.32 -10.69 -8.78
N GLN A 302 -5.33 -10.45 -7.47
CA GLN A 302 -5.12 -9.13 -6.88
C GLN A 302 -3.81 -9.02 -6.08
N GLU A 303 -3.44 -10.08 -5.37
CA GLU A 303 -2.25 -10.06 -4.49
C GLU A 303 -1.06 -10.83 -5.09
N GLU A 304 -1.28 -11.53 -6.20
CA GLU A 304 -0.23 -12.32 -6.88
C GLU A 304 0.97 -11.46 -7.29
N GLY A 305 0.73 -10.24 -7.80
CA GLY A 305 1.79 -9.32 -8.19
C GLY A 305 2.65 -8.84 -7.02
N ASN A 306 2.05 -8.67 -5.84
CA ASN A 306 2.80 -8.28 -4.64
C ASN A 306 3.74 -9.39 -4.18
N TYR A 307 3.25 -10.64 -4.18
CA TYR A 307 4.10 -11.79 -3.87
C TYR A 307 5.17 -12.01 -4.95
N GLU A 308 4.80 -11.89 -6.22
CA GLU A 308 5.73 -12.06 -7.35
C GLU A 308 6.89 -11.06 -7.28
N LEU A 309 6.64 -9.82 -6.84
CA LEU A 309 7.69 -8.85 -6.57
C LEU A 309 8.70 -9.37 -5.54
N LEU A 310 8.20 -9.83 -4.38
CA LEU A 310 9.07 -10.38 -3.34
C LEU A 310 9.83 -11.62 -3.82
N ARG A 311 9.18 -12.51 -4.55
CA ARG A 311 9.77 -13.73 -5.11
C ARG A 311 10.90 -13.41 -6.10
N ARG A 312 10.71 -12.46 -7.01
CA ARG A 312 11.74 -12.06 -8.00
C ARG A 312 12.99 -11.53 -7.34
N HIS A 313 12.84 -10.84 -6.23
CA HIS A 313 13.96 -10.29 -5.46
C HIS A 313 14.49 -11.24 -4.39
N GLY A 314 14.00 -12.47 -4.30
CA GLY A 314 14.44 -13.46 -3.30
C GLY A 314 14.15 -13.03 -1.86
N ILE A 315 13.05 -12.33 -1.61
CA ILE A 315 12.70 -11.76 -0.30
C ILE A 315 11.64 -12.62 0.38
N GLY A 316 11.95 -13.11 1.58
CA GLY A 316 11.01 -13.87 2.39
C GLY A 316 10.61 -15.22 1.76
N ALA A 317 9.40 -15.67 2.06
CA ALA A 317 8.88 -16.95 1.54
C ALA A 317 7.35 -16.91 1.46
N HIS A 318 6.79 -17.75 0.56
CA HIS A 318 5.38 -18.12 0.58
C HIS A 318 5.23 -19.48 1.24
N VAL A 319 4.30 -19.57 2.16
CA VAL A 319 4.01 -20.78 2.96
C VAL A 319 2.52 -21.09 2.92
N THR A 320 2.20 -22.38 2.94
CA THR A 320 0.83 -22.89 2.79
C THR A 320 0.27 -23.47 4.07
N SER A 321 1.12 -23.66 5.09
CA SER A 321 0.71 -24.21 6.38
C SER A 321 1.30 -23.43 7.57
N PRO A 322 0.63 -23.44 8.74
CA PRO A 322 1.14 -22.81 9.96
C PRO A 322 2.50 -23.35 10.42
N THR A 323 2.77 -24.64 10.22
CA THR A 323 4.05 -25.24 10.56
C THR A 323 5.19 -24.78 9.67
N GLU A 324 4.92 -24.53 8.37
CA GLU A 324 5.90 -23.96 7.45
C GLU A 324 6.29 -22.53 7.85
N VAL A 325 5.36 -21.71 8.38
CA VAL A 325 5.67 -20.36 8.90
C VAL A 325 6.82 -20.46 9.92
N VAL A 326 6.67 -21.32 10.91
CA VAL A 326 7.68 -21.47 11.97
C VAL A 326 8.98 -22.05 11.43
N SER A 327 8.91 -23.05 10.55
CA SER A 327 10.10 -23.66 9.94
C SER A 327 10.92 -22.67 9.14
N VAL A 328 10.28 -21.86 8.31
CA VAL A 328 10.95 -20.82 7.51
C VAL A 328 11.57 -19.75 8.40
N LEU A 329 10.88 -19.30 9.43
CA LEU A 329 11.41 -18.31 10.39
C LEU A 329 12.60 -18.87 11.18
N ARG A 330 12.55 -20.14 11.62
CA ARG A 330 13.70 -20.82 12.25
C ARG A 330 14.91 -20.86 11.34
N SER A 331 14.72 -21.19 10.05
CA SER A 331 15.79 -21.14 9.05
C SER A 331 16.35 -19.73 8.83
N ALA A 332 15.46 -18.73 8.80
CA ALA A 332 15.86 -17.34 8.62
C ALA A 332 16.72 -16.81 9.77
N PHE A 333 16.40 -17.20 11.00
CA PHE A 333 17.09 -16.74 12.20
C PHE A 333 18.27 -17.64 12.60
N ALA A 334 18.44 -18.79 11.98
CA ALA A 334 19.61 -19.67 12.20
C ALA A 334 20.92 -18.94 11.84
N GLN A 335 22.03 -19.42 12.39
CA GLN A 335 23.36 -18.87 12.10
C GLN A 335 23.41 -17.34 12.26
N ASN A 336 22.91 -16.85 13.38
CA ASN A 336 22.85 -15.42 13.68
C ASN A 336 22.03 -14.61 12.65
N GLY A 337 21.07 -15.22 11.96
CA GLY A 337 20.20 -14.57 11.00
C GLY A 337 20.81 -14.33 9.61
N ASN A 338 21.65 -15.23 9.11
CA ASN A 338 22.26 -15.07 7.78
C ASN A 338 21.22 -14.90 6.68
N LEU A 339 20.26 -15.82 6.57
CA LEU A 339 19.21 -15.75 5.54
C LEU A 339 18.33 -14.50 5.71
N TRP A 340 17.98 -14.15 6.95
CA TRP A 340 17.28 -12.90 7.22
C TRP A 340 18.05 -11.66 6.73
N ARG A 341 19.37 -11.60 6.93
CA ARG A 341 20.20 -10.49 6.44
C ARG A 341 20.23 -10.43 4.91
N GLU A 342 20.25 -11.57 4.24
CA GLU A 342 20.15 -11.63 2.78
C GLU A 342 18.83 -11.04 2.30
N TRP A 343 17.71 -11.45 2.86
CA TRP A 343 16.39 -10.89 2.54
C TRP A 343 16.33 -9.38 2.80
N ARG A 344 16.88 -8.94 3.93
CA ARG A 344 16.88 -7.52 4.29
C ARG A 344 17.71 -6.68 3.30
N ARG A 345 18.88 -7.16 2.86
CA ARG A 345 19.69 -6.49 1.83
C ARG A 345 18.96 -6.45 0.48
N ALA A 346 18.24 -7.49 0.12
CA ALA A 346 17.44 -7.53 -1.11
C ALA A 346 16.30 -6.49 -1.12
N LEU A 347 15.86 -6.03 0.06
CA LEU A 347 14.87 -4.95 0.21
C LEU A 347 15.47 -3.55 -0.01
N ASP A 348 16.79 -3.36 0.15
CA ASP A 348 17.44 -2.04 0.07
C ASP A 348 17.11 -1.28 -1.23
N PRO A 349 17.25 -1.88 -2.43
CA PRO A 349 16.95 -1.17 -3.68
C PRO A 349 15.48 -0.89 -3.90
N LEU A 350 14.58 -1.60 -3.22
CA LEU A 350 13.13 -1.45 -3.35
C LEU A 350 12.55 -0.46 -2.33
N SER A 351 13.22 -0.28 -1.20
CA SER A 351 12.74 0.54 -0.09
C SER A 351 12.65 2.02 -0.48
N ARG A 352 11.48 2.61 -0.31
CA ARG A 352 11.17 4.03 -0.57
C ARG A 352 10.31 4.58 0.57
N PRO A 353 10.89 4.75 1.78
CA PRO A 353 10.15 5.25 2.94
C PRO A 353 9.64 6.69 2.75
N THR A 354 10.27 7.48 1.88
CA THR A 354 9.94 8.87 1.58
C THR A 354 8.91 9.04 0.45
N ALA A 355 8.39 7.95 -0.13
CA ALA A 355 7.58 7.96 -1.34
C ALA A 355 6.43 9.00 -1.33
N ALA A 356 5.67 9.08 -0.23
CA ALA A 356 4.57 10.03 -0.12
C ALA A 356 5.06 11.49 -0.16
N ALA A 357 6.14 11.79 0.57
CA ALA A 357 6.75 13.11 0.62
C ALA A 357 7.36 13.50 -0.74
N ASP A 358 8.07 12.58 -1.40
CA ASP A 358 8.69 12.83 -2.71
C ASP A 358 7.65 13.15 -3.78
N ILE A 359 6.53 12.42 -3.80
CA ILE A 359 5.39 12.70 -4.70
C ILE A 359 4.81 14.08 -4.40
N ALA A 360 4.52 14.37 -3.13
CA ALA A 360 3.92 15.65 -2.73
C ALA A 360 4.82 16.83 -3.06
N MET A 361 6.10 16.80 -2.69
CA MET A 361 7.07 17.86 -2.95
C MET A 361 7.28 18.08 -4.45
N ARG A 362 7.34 17.01 -5.24
CA ARG A 362 7.45 17.10 -6.69
C ARG A 362 6.25 17.83 -7.29
N LEU A 363 5.04 17.38 -6.98
CA LEU A 363 3.81 17.96 -7.53
C LEU A 363 3.56 19.39 -7.04
N ILE A 364 3.90 19.71 -5.80
CA ILE A 364 3.88 21.09 -5.27
C ILE A 364 4.78 22.00 -6.12
N ARG A 365 6.00 21.55 -6.41
CA ARG A 365 6.97 22.30 -7.19
C ARG A 365 6.54 22.47 -8.65
N GLU A 366 6.11 21.39 -9.29
CA GLU A 366 5.69 21.39 -10.70
C GLU A 366 4.47 22.28 -10.96
N HIS A 367 3.56 22.39 -9.97
CA HIS A 367 2.31 23.15 -10.13
C HIS A 367 2.26 24.47 -9.36
N GLY A 368 3.39 24.93 -8.83
CA GLY A 368 3.49 26.24 -8.16
C GLY A 368 2.56 26.35 -6.94
N ILE A 369 2.29 25.27 -6.24
CA ILE A 369 1.55 25.29 -4.99
C ILE A 369 2.47 25.87 -3.92
N GLU A 370 2.00 26.88 -3.15
CA GLU A 370 2.82 27.47 -2.09
C GLU A 370 3.25 26.42 -1.09
N SER A 371 4.55 26.32 -0.85
CA SER A 371 5.15 25.41 0.12
C SER A 371 5.25 26.07 1.49
N ASN A 372 5.17 25.29 2.56
CA ASN A 372 5.42 25.76 3.92
C ASN A 372 6.87 26.26 4.02
N PRO A 373 7.11 27.51 4.45
CA PRO A 373 8.46 28.12 4.49
C PRO A 373 9.44 27.34 5.38
N ILE A 374 8.97 26.60 6.38
CA ILE A 374 9.80 25.82 7.29
C ILE A 374 10.52 24.65 6.57
N ILE A 375 9.94 24.11 5.48
CA ILE A 375 10.52 22.96 4.76
C ILE A 375 11.55 23.39 3.71
N ARG A 376 11.57 24.66 3.31
CA ARG A 376 12.58 25.18 2.37
C ARG A 376 14.02 25.07 2.91
N GLU A 377 14.22 25.03 4.22
CA GLU A 377 15.54 24.94 4.86
C GLU A 377 16.12 23.51 4.92
N PHE A 378 15.30 22.48 4.74
CA PHE A 378 15.71 21.05 4.85
C PHE A 378 15.74 20.30 3.53
N ALA A 379 15.50 20.93 2.39
CA ALA A 379 15.66 20.29 1.08
C ALA A 379 17.18 20.08 0.83
N PRO A 380 17.66 18.84 0.63
CA PRO A 380 19.04 18.63 0.26
C PRO A 380 19.30 19.36 -1.06
N SER A 381 20.31 20.24 -1.05
CA SER A 381 20.80 20.88 -2.25
C SER A 381 21.20 19.78 -3.24
N THR A 382 20.46 19.68 -4.34
CA THR A 382 20.81 18.81 -5.46
C THR A 382 22.14 19.33 -6.05
N HIS A 383 23.26 18.84 -5.52
CA HIS A 383 24.53 18.93 -6.23
C HIS A 383 24.44 17.96 -7.41
N SER A 384 24.46 18.54 -8.59
CA SER A 384 24.56 17.85 -9.87
C SER A 384 25.81 16.96 -9.86
N TYR A 385 25.61 15.65 -9.86
CA TYR A 385 26.62 14.72 -10.32
C TYR A 385 26.42 14.53 -11.83
N TYR A 386 27.01 15.44 -12.60
CA TYR A 386 27.49 15.22 -13.96
C TYR A 386 28.90 15.81 -14.00
N GLY A 387 29.87 14.91 -13.94
CA GLY A 387 31.27 15.08 -14.21
C GLY A 387 31.79 13.72 -14.62
#